data_20b4f65cc982cdcd9d5145500341664e
#
_entry.id   20b4f65cc982cdcd9d5145500341664e
#
_cell.length_a   1.000
_cell.length_b   1.000
_cell.length_c   1.000
_cell.angle_alpha   90.00
_cell.angle_beta   90.00
_cell.angle_gamma   90.00
#
_symmetry.space_group_name_H-M   'P 1'
#
loop_
_entity.id
_entity.type
_entity.pdbx_description
1 polymer ?
#
loop_
_entity_poly.entity_id
_entity_poly.type
_entity_poly.pdbx_seq_one_letter_code
_entity_poly.pdbx_strand_id
1 'polypeptide(L)'
;MRVIAELPHPDFKISIFSMNQKFIVKIERGILEQSYKISEMDITDGVNSVFELLDEEFLATVTARFKEMGSDFKSAYNRYN
;
A
#
# COMPACT_ATOMS: atom_id res chain seq x y z
N MET A 1 15.88 6.38 -2.40
CA MET A 1 14.66 5.94 -1.70
C MET A 1 15.00 5.48 -0.28
N ARG A 2 14.23 5.91 0.68
CA ARG A 2 14.53 5.67 2.09
C ARG A 2 13.27 5.21 2.81
N VAL A 3 13.37 4.10 3.55
CA VAL A 3 12.29 3.65 4.43
C VAL A 3 12.23 4.57 5.63
N ILE A 4 11.08 5.19 5.88
CA ILE A 4 10.91 6.09 7.02
C ILE A 4 9.97 5.55 8.07
N ALA A 5 9.14 4.56 7.74
CA ALA A 5 8.24 3.93 8.68
C ALA A 5 7.76 2.58 8.18
N GLU A 6 7.45 1.71 9.11
CA GLU A 6 6.76 0.45 8.85
C GLU A 6 5.64 0.35 9.85
N LEU A 7 4.45 -0.02 9.39
CA LEU A 7 3.28 -0.13 10.25
C LEU A 7 2.93 -1.60 10.44
N PRO A 8 2.75 -2.04 11.70
CA PRO A 8 2.33 -3.40 11.95
C PRO A 8 0.89 -3.62 11.51
N HIS A 9 0.65 -4.73 10.83
CA HIS A 9 -0.69 -5.13 10.44
C HIS A 9 -0.73 -6.66 10.36
N PRO A 10 -1.80 -7.30 10.85
CA PRO A 10 -1.85 -8.77 10.87
C PRO A 10 -1.89 -9.40 9.48
N ASP A 11 -2.38 -8.68 8.47
CA ASP A 11 -2.59 -9.24 7.13
C ASP A 11 -1.63 -8.69 6.07
N PHE A 12 -0.98 -7.56 6.32
CA PHE A 12 -0.14 -6.88 5.33
C PHE A 12 1.18 -6.45 5.91
N LYS A 13 2.15 -6.25 5.01
CA LYS A 13 3.34 -5.49 5.33
C LYS A 13 3.16 -4.09 4.76
N ILE A 14 3.15 -3.07 5.62
CA ILE A 14 2.96 -1.68 5.21
C ILE A 14 4.26 -0.95 5.44
N SER A 15 4.84 -0.41 4.36
CA SER A 15 6.09 0.35 4.41
C SER A 15 5.86 1.72 3.80
N ILE A 16 6.48 2.74 4.40
CA ILE A 16 6.41 4.11 3.90
C ILE A 16 7.83 4.55 3.57
N PHE A 17 8.02 4.98 2.34
CA PHE A 17 9.30 5.46 1.82
C PHE A 17 9.23 6.94 1.53
N SER A 18 10.37 7.61 1.60
CA SER A 18 10.53 8.99 1.16
C SER A 18 11.50 9.02 -0.01
N MET A 19 11.14 9.71 -1.08
CA MET A 19 11.98 9.87 -2.26
C MET A 19 11.54 11.10 -3.05
N ASN A 20 12.47 12.00 -3.33
CA ASN A 20 12.23 13.16 -4.22
C ASN A 20 10.99 13.96 -3.83
N GLN A 21 10.84 14.29 -2.54
CA GLN A 21 9.73 15.08 -2.02
C GLN A 21 8.37 14.38 -2.18
N LYS A 22 8.39 13.05 -2.19
CA LYS A 22 7.19 12.22 -2.23
C LYS A 22 7.25 11.17 -1.16
N PHE A 23 6.08 10.79 -0.65
CA PHE A 23 5.94 9.60 0.16
C PHE A 23 5.38 8.49 -0.70
N ILE A 24 5.90 7.29 -0.53
CA ILE A 24 5.44 6.11 -1.23
C ILE A 24 4.94 5.13 -0.18
N VAL A 25 3.66 4.80 -0.22
CA VAL A 25 3.06 3.80 0.66
C VAL A 25 3.03 2.49 -0.11
N LYS A 26 3.67 1.48 0.44
CA LYS A 26 3.74 0.16 -0.18
C LYS A 26 3.09 -0.85 0.74
N ILE A 27 2.04 -1.50 0.26
CA ILE A 27 1.28 -2.48 1.01
C ILE A 27 1.42 -3.82 0.31
N GLU A 28 2.00 -4.80 1.01
CA GLU A 28 2.31 -6.10 0.44
C GLU A 28 1.54 -7.21 1.13
N ARG A 29 1.05 -8.16 0.34
CA ARG A 29 0.42 -9.38 0.83
C ARG A 29 0.81 -10.52 -0.09
N GLY A 30 1.72 -11.39 0.35
CA GLY A 30 2.21 -12.48 -0.49
C GLY A 30 2.89 -11.96 -1.74
N ILE A 31 2.41 -12.38 -2.89
CA ILE A 31 2.96 -11.96 -4.19
C ILE A 31 2.33 -10.66 -4.71
N LEU A 32 1.35 -10.12 -3.98
CA LEU A 32 0.60 -8.94 -4.43
C LEU A 32 1.09 -7.71 -3.71
N GLU A 33 0.98 -6.57 -4.38
CA GLU A 33 1.43 -5.29 -3.84
C GLU A 33 0.51 -4.18 -4.34
N GLN A 34 0.21 -3.23 -3.45
CA GLN A 34 -0.44 -1.97 -3.81
C GLN A 34 0.49 -0.85 -3.39
N SER A 35 0.75 0.10 -4.29
CA SER A 35 1.63 1.23 -4.01
C SER A 35 0.93 2.53 -4.35
N TYR A 36 1.10 3.52 -3.48
CA TYR A 36 0.49 4.84 -3.62
C TYR A 36 1.57 5.90 -3.41
N LYS A 37 1.60 6.91 -4.26
CA LYS A 37 2.55 8.02 -4.18
C LYS A 37 1.81 9.27 -3.78
N ILE A 38 2.36 10.01 -2.82
CA ILE A 38 1.77 11.23 -2.29
C ILE A 38 2.84 12.30 -2.31
N SER A 39 2.55 13.46 -2.95
CA SER A 39 3.46 14.59 -2.91
C SER A 39 3.46 15.20 -1.51
N GLU A 40 4.64 15.53 -1.00
CA GLU A 40 4.75 16.23 0.29
C GLU A 40 4.01 17.55 0.28
N MET A 41 3.86 18.17 -0.90
CA MET A 41 3.16 19.45 -1.04
C MET A 41 1.66 19.35 -0.86
N ASP A 42 1.10 18.16 -1.00
CA ASP A 42 -0.35 17.92 -0.90
C ASP A 42 -0.80 17.60 0.51
N ILE A 43 0.12 17.48 1.45
CA ILE A 43 -0.19 17.12 2.84
C ILE A 43 0.44 18.14 3.80
N THR A 44 -0.12 18.26 5.01
CA THR A 44 0.23 19.33 5.93
C THR A 44 1.11 18.91 7.11
N ASP A 45 1.22 17.62 7.39
CA ASP A 45 1.91 17.13 8.58
C ASP A 45 2.86 15.98 8.27
N GLY A 46 3.49 16.00 7.08
CA GLY A 46 4.49 15.04 6.70
C GLY A 46 3.99 13.60 6.83
N VAL A 47 4.82 12.72 7.41
CA VAL A 47 4.49 11.31 7.54
C VAL A 47 3.25 11.07 8.41
N ASN A 48 2.94 11.98 9.35
CA ASN A 48 1.74 11.84 10.18
C ASN A 48 0.47 11.93 9.34
N SER A 49 0.47 12.77 8.30
CA SER A 49 -0.66 12.84 7.37
C SER A 49 -0.82 11.51 6.63
N VAL A 50 0.29 10.87 6.27
CA VAL A 50 0.25 9.57 5.63
C VAL A 50 -0.39 8.53 6.56
N PHE A 51 -0.02 8.55 7.84
CA PHE A 51 -0.62 7.64 8.83
C PHE A 51 -2.13 7.84 8.93
N GLU A 52 -2.59 9.08 8.87
CA GLU A 52 -4.02 9.37 8.92
C GLU A 52 -4.77 8.83 7.71
N LEU A 53 -4.13 8.82 6.54
CA LEU A 53 -4.73 8.26 5.34
C LEU A 53 -4.91 6.75 5.43
N LEU A 54 -4.05 6.08 6.19
CA LEU A 54 -4.09 4.63 6.35
C LEU A 54 -5.05 4.23 7.48
N ASP A 55 -6.28 4.69 7.40
CA ASP A 55 -7.31 4.40 8.39
C ASP A 55 -7.97 3.04 8.13
N GLU A 56 -8.86 2.64 9.04
CA GLU A 56 -9.54 1.35 8.96
C GLU A 56 -10.37 1.22 7.69
N GLU A 57 -11.03 2.29 7.28
CA GLU A 57 -11.86 2.28 6.08
C GLU A 57 -11.01 2.02 4.84
N PHE A 58 -9.88 2.72 4.73
CA PHE A 58 -8.98 2.52 3.59
C PHE A 58 -8.40 1.11 3.60
N LEU A 59 -7.96 0.62 4.77
CA LEU A 59 -7.37 -0.71 4.86
C LEU A 59 -8.39 -1.82 4.59
N ALA A 60 -9.66 -1.61 4.89
CA ALA A 60 -10.73 -2.55 4.50
C ALA A 60 -10.86 -2.59 2.97
N THR A 61 -10.76 -1.44 2.31
CA THR A 61 -10.77 -1.35 0.85
C THR A 61 -9.55 -2.05 0.26
N VAL A 62 -8.39 -1.88 0.87
CA VAL A 62 -7.15 -2.55 0.46
C VAL A 62 -7.33 -4.07 0.53
N THR A 63 -7.95 -4.58 1.58
CA THR A 63 -8.21 -6.00 1.73
C THR A 63 -9.10 -6.52 0.60
N ALA A 64 -10.19 -5.81 0.30
CA ALA A 64 -11.11 -6.18 -0.78
C ALA A 64 -10.39 -6.18 -2.12
N ARG A 65 -9.54 -5.18 -2.35
CA ARG A 65 -8.77 -5.07 -3.59
C ARG A 65 -7.79 -6.22 -3.75
N PHE A 66 -7.11 -6.62 -2.69
CA PHE A 66 -6.20 -7.76 -2.74
C PHE A 66 -6.94 -9.06 -3.12
N LYS A 67 -8.15 -9.25 -2.64
CA LYS A 67 -8.94 -10.41 -3.01
C LYS A 67 -9.24 -10.43 -4.50
N GLU A 68 -9.62 -9.28 -5.05
CA GLU A 68 -9.87 -9.15 -6.49
C GLU A 68 -8.60 -9.39 -7.29
N MET A 69 -7.49 -8.79 -6.89
CA MET A 69 -6.20 -8.95 -7.55
C MET A 69 -5.78 -10.41 -7.58
N GLY A 70 -5.88 -11.09 -6.44
CA GLY A 70 -5.51 -12.50 -6.32
C GLY A 70 -6.36 -13.39 -7.20
N SER A 71 -7.66 -13.14 -7.21
CA SER A 71 -8.60 -13.90 -8.05
C SER A 71 -8.31 -13.69 -9.54
N ASP A 72 -8.07 -12.44 -9.94
CA ASP A 72 -7.78 -12.10 -11.33
C ASP A 72 -6.47 -12.72 -11.79
N PHE A 73 -5.44 -12.65 -10.96
CA PHE A 73 -4.14 -13.22 -11.32
C PHE A 73 -4.20 -14.74 -11.38
N LYS A 74 -4.92 -15.36 -10.46
CA LYS A 74 -5.12 -16.81 -10.48
C LYS A 74 -5.83 -17.27 -11.76
N SER A 75 -6.85 -16.52 -12.17
CA SER A 75 -7.56 -16.80 -13.42
C SER A 75 -6.65 -16.70 -14.63
N ALA A 76 -5.82 -15.65 -14.67
CA ALA A 76 -4.85 -15.48 -15.75
C ALA A 76 -3.84 -16.62 -15.78
N TYR A 77 -3.33 -16.99 -14.61
CA TYR A 77 -2.37 -18.08 -14.48
C TYR A 77 -2.97 -19.41 -14.97
N ASN A 78 -4.23 -19.67 -14.61
CA ASN A 78 -4.92 -20.88 -15.02
C ASN A 78 -5.15 -20.92 -16.54
N ARG A 79 -5.39 -19.75 -17.15
CA ARG A 79 -5.54 -19.69 -18.63
C ARG A 79 -4.21 -19.95 -19.33
N TYR A 80 -3.09 -19.59 -18.71
CA TYR A 80 -1.77 -19.82 -19.27
C TYR A 80 -1.42 -21.32 -19.27
N ASN A 81 -1.79 -22.02 -18.23
CA ASN A 81 -1.57 -23.45 -18.11
C ASN A 81 -2.67 -24.22 -18.87
#